data_7400c123c5d21d140b97433947aedaf4
#
_entry.id   7400c123c5d21d140b97433947aedaf4
#
_cell.length_a   1.000
_cell.length_b   1.000
_cell.length_c   1.000
_cell.angle_alpha   90.00
_cell.angle_beta   90.00
_cell.angle_gamma   90.00
#
_symmetry.space_group_name_H-M   'P 1'
#
loop_
_entity.id
_entity.type
_entity.pdbx_description
1 polymer ?
#
loop_
_entity_poly.entity_id
_entity_poly.type
_entity_poly.pdbx_seq_one_letter_code
_entity_poly.pdbx_strand_id
1 'polypeptide(L)'
;MKHVKRSLILTILSVLSSGIMAQDILWDVDLTGFFDNREYKYPGQTSQTFFGTRLSPEIGIGVLNNKHRIMVGGSWIQPMGAKKDEGSLDLTAYYHYESPKFKMSFGSFARTQLIETLPAFLQYDSLTIFRPNITGALFQYIGHKGYGEIYIDWRQMQTEKRREAFIIVGSGRWQPGIFYAGGNIVMNHLARSKNATEGQSVTDDMVVHPYVGLNLTRFVSPLDSLTIQCGYLLSLERNRGIGTWHHPQGITAEMLAEWRFIGLKNTFYAGGNQQPFYPQLG
;
A
#
# COMPACT_ATOMS: atom_id res chain seq x y z
N MET A 1 14.10 8.16 41.69
CA MET A 1 13.61 7.86 40.33
C MET A 1 13.27 9.10 39.48
N LYS A 2 12.65 10.18 39.99
CA LYS A 2 12.32 11.39 39.19
C LYS A 2 13.57 12.15 38.68
N HIS A 3 14.66 12.19 39.46
CA HIS A 3 15.91 12.89 39.05
C HIS A 3 16.69 12.14 37.94
N VAL A 4 16.72 10.80 37.97
CA VAL A 4 17.39 10.01 36.95
C VAL A 4 16.72 10.15 35.57
N LYS A 5 15.38 10.20 35.54
CA LYS A 5 14.63 10.46 34.31
C LYS A 5 14.90 11.84 33.69
N ARG A 6 14.98 12.87 34.56
CA ARG A 6 15.30 14.24 34.10
C ARG A 6 16.74 14.35 33.58
N SER A 7 17.71 13.74 34.25
CA SER A 7 19.11 13.73 33.79
C SER A 7 19.23 12.98 32.47
N LEU A 8 18.55 11.83 32.28
CA LEU A 8 18.57 11.07 31.02
C LEU A 8 17.97 11.88 29.86
N ILE A 9 16.86 12.59 30.08
CA ILE A 9 16.22 13.46 29.07
C ILE A 9 17.14 14.64 28.71
N LEU A 10 17.79 15.26 29.68
CA LEU A 10 18.75 16.35 29.45
C LEU A 10 20.01 15.88 28.73
N THR A 11 20.50 14.68 29.04
CA THR A 11 21.65 14.08 28.32
C THR A 11 21.27 13.73 26.88
N ILE A 12 20.07 13.18 26.64
CA ILE A 12 19.60 12.91 25.27
C ILE A 12 19.44 14.23 24.50
N LEU A 13 18.86 15.26 25.11
CA LEU A 13 18.74 16.59 24.51
C LEU A 13 20.10 17.24 24.24
N SER A 14 21.10 17.11 25.12
CA SER A 14 22.43 17.66 24.90
C SER A 14 23.24 16.89 23.85
N VAL A 15 23.07 15.57 23.73
CA VAL A 15 23.65 14.77 22.63
C VAL A 15 23.00 15.12 21.30
N LEU A 16 21.70 15.41 21.28
CA LEU A 16 21.01 15.90 20.10
C LEU A 16 21.44 17.32 19.69
N SER A 17 21.84 18.18 20.66
CA SER A 17 22.29 19.55 20.37
C SER A 17 23.75 19.67 19.98
N SER A 18 24.60 18.68 20.28
CA SER A 18 26.02 18.69 19.91
C SER A 18 26.32 18.15 18.50
N GLY A 19 25.29 17.64 17.80
CA GLY A 19 25.37 17.19 16.40
C GLY A 19 24.62 18.09 15.43
N ILE A 20 24.71 19.42 15.55
CA ILE A 20 24.18 20.36 14.53
C ILE A 20 25.08 20.31 13.28
N MET A 21 25.12 19.17 12.65
CA MET A 21 25.38 19.03 11.22
C MET A 21 24.09 19.47 10.53
N ALA A 22 24.18 20.23 9.45
CA ALA A 22 23.09 20.84 8.72
C ALA A 22 21.82 19.95 8.71
N GLN A 23 20.84 20.33 9.54
CA GLN A 23 19.52 19.68 9.55
C GLN A 23 18.63 20.51 8.67
N ASP A 24 18.03 19.87 7.67
CA ASP A 24 17.05 20.51 6.81
C ASP A 24 15.65 20.32 7.42
N ILE A 25 14.88 21.40 7.47
CA ILE A 25 13.45 21.31 7.74
C ILE A 25 12.78 20.88 6.44
N LEU A 26 12.07 19.78 6.49
CA LEU A 26 11.34 19.22 5.37
C LEU A 26 9.84 19.45 5.57
N TRP A 27 9.14 19.72 4.50
CA TRP A 27 7.69 19.76 4.50
C TRP A 27 7.14 19.25 3.16
N ASP A 28 5.99 18.64 3.21
CA ASP A 28 5.24 18.18 2.07
C ASP A 28 3.74 18.41 2.27
N VAL A 29 3.01 18.70 1.21
CA VAL A 29 1.55 18.85 1.25
C VAL A 29 0.96 18.21 0.01
N ASP A 30 0.23 17.12 0.18
CA ASP A 30 -0.56 16.49 -0.88
C ASP A 30 -2.03 16.89 -0.74
N LEU A 31 -2.64 17.31 -1.85
CA LEU A 31 -4.07 17.55 -1.98
C LEU A 31 -4.62 16.70 -3.11
N THR A 32 -5.44 15.74 -2.76
CA THR A 32 -6.07 14.82 -3.71
C THR A 32 -7.59 15.03 -3.71
N GLY A 33 -8.18 15.30 -4.88
CA GLY A 33 -9.63 15.18 -5.12
C GLY A 33 -9.92 13.80 -5.71
N PHE A 34 -11.02 13.18 -5.27
CA PHE A 34 -11.44 11.89 -5.83
C PHE A 34 -12.95 11.87 -6.09
N PHE A 35 -13.30 11.18 -7.15
CA PHE A 35 -14.70 10.87 -7.51
C PHE A 35 -14.74 9.41 -7.96
N ASP A 36 -15.58 8.62 -7.32
CA ASP A 36 -15.74 7.20 -7.62
C ASP A 36 -17.25 6.89 -7.64
N ASN A 37 -17.75 6.48 -8.79
CA ASN A 37 -19.12 6.06 -8.96
C ASN A 37 -19.15 4.56 -9.30
N ARG A 38 -19.70 3.75 -8.41
CA ARG A 38 -19.80 2.30 -8.55
C ARG A 38 -21.25 1.88 -8.65
N GLU A 39 -21.58 1.22 -9.73
CA GLU A 39 -22.90 0.67 -9.96
C GLU A 39 -22.80 -0.86 -10.14
N TYR A 40 -23.48 -1.58 -9.29
CA TYR A 40 -23.49 -3.04 -9.31
C TYR A 40 -24.90 -3.58 -9.60
N LYS A 41 -24.95 -4.61 -10.46
CA LYS A 41 -26.20 -5.32 -10.79
C LYS A 41 -26.39 -6.60 -9.98
N TYR A 42 -25.38 -7.01 -9.22
CA TYR A 42 -25.40 -8.29 -8.49
C TYR A 42 -25.87 -8.11 -7.05
N PRO A 43 -26.68 -9.07 -6.51
CA PRO A 43 -27.05 -9.09 -5.10
C PRO A 43 -25.81 -9.14 -4.20
N GLY A 44 -25.83 -8.40 -3.09
CA GLY A 44 -24.74 -8.38 -2.10
C GLY A 44 -23.65 -7.32 -2.36
N GLN A 45 -23.74 -6.57 -3.45
CA GLN A 45 -22.91 -5.40 -3.69
C GLN A 45 -23.76 -4.13 -3.63
N THR A 46 -23.27 -3.12 -2.92
CA THR A 46 -23.97 -1.84 -2.77
C THR A 46 -23.40 -0.84 -3.76
N SER A 47 -24.26 -0.33 -4.65
CA SER A 47 -23.90 0.79 -5.51
C SER A 47 -23.69 2.03 -4.67
N GLN A 48 -22.60 2.75 -4.89
CA GLN A 48 -22.23 3.91 -4.09
C GLN A 48 -21.42 4.91 -4.91
N THR A 49 -21.71 6.20 -4.71
CA THR A 49 -20.92 7.29 -5.24
C THR A 49 -20.12 7.93 -4.11
N PHE A 50 -18.82 8.01 -4.27
CA PHE A 50 -17.92 8.74 -3.38
C PHE A 50 -17.37 9.97 -4.10
N PHE A 51 -17.48 11.11 -3.46
CA PHE A 51 -16.84 12.33 -3.88
C PHE A 51 -16.22 12.99 -2.66
N GLY A 52 -14.94 13.33 -2.73
CA GLY A 52 -14.26 13.89 -1.58
C GLY A 52 -12.90 14.47 -1.88
N THR A 53 -12.28 15.00 -0.83
CA THR A 53 -10.93 15.51 -0.85
C THR A 53 -10.12 14.89 0.27
N ARG A 54 -8.81 14.74 0.03
CA ARG A 54 -7.82 14.36 1.02
C ARG A 54 -6.73 15.43 1.05
N LEU A 55 -6.42 15.93 2.25
CA LEU A 55 -5.31 16.84 2.50
C LEU A 55 -4.31 16.11 3.42
N SER A 56 -3.06 16.01 2.99
CA SER A 56 -2.01 15.28 3.71
C SER A 56 -0.76 16.14 3.91
N PRO A 57 -0.76 17.06 4.90
CA PRO A 57 0.43 17.81 5.27
C PRO A 57 1.39 16.97 6.11
N GLU A 58 2.68 17.07 5.84
CA GLU A 58 3.76 16.48 6.62
C GLU A 58 4.87 17.50 6.87
N ILE A 59 5.51 17.40 8.04
CA ILE A 59 6.69 18.18 8.39
C ILE A 59 7.71 17.26 9.05
N GLY A 60 8.98 17.56 8.89
CA GLY A 60 10.03 16.73 9.47
C GLY A 60 11.40 17.36 9.43
N ILE A 61 12.36 16.53 9.77
CA ILE A 61 13.79 16.88 9.75
C ILE A 61 14.54 15.85 8.90
N GLY A 62 15.51 16.36 8.10
CA GLY A 62 16.43 15.56 7.34
C GLY A 62 17.88 15.78 7.82
N VAL A 63 18.68 14.73 7.79
CA VAL A 63 20.10 14.76 8.11
C VAL A 63 20.91 14.01 7.07
N LEU A 64 22.24 14.30 7.00
CA LEU A 64 23.16 13.68 6.04
C LEU A 64 22.67 13.83 4.57
N ASN A 65 22.41 15.08 4.16
CA ASN A 65 21.85 15.42 2.86
C ASN A 65 20.49 14.72 2.63
N ASN A 66 19.65 14.73 3.64
CA ASN A 66 18.30 14.15 3.64
C ASN A 66 18.25 12.63 3.37
N LYS A 67 19.36 11.93 3.54
CA LYS A 67 19.37 10.46 3.47
C LYS A 67 18.55 9.83 4.58
N HIS A 68 18.51 10.47 5.74
CA HIS A 68 17.73 10.06 6.89
C HIS A 68 16.70 11.15 7.20
N ARG A 69 15.45 10.79 7.28
CA ARG A 69 14.34 11.72 7.54
C ARG A 69 13.44 11.17 8.63
N ILE A 70 12.97 12.05 9.49
CA ILE A 70 11.87 11.75 10.43
C ILE A 70 10.76 12.71 10.08
N MET A 71 9.60 12.16 9.74
CA MET A 71 8.44 12.92 9.28
C MET A 71 7.25 12.65 10.20
N VAL A 72 6.43 13.67 10.41
CA VAL A 72 5.15 13.58 11.12
C VAL A 72 4.10 14.38 10.36
N GLY A 73 2.86 13.93 10.39
CA GLY A 73 1.77 14.59 9.68
C GLY A 73 0.47 13.84 9.81
N GLY A 74 -0.35 13.91 8.79
CA GLY A 74 -1.58 13.14 8.74
C GLY A 74 -2.36 13.39 7.46
N SER A 75 -3.23 12.46 7.12
CA SER A 75 -4.14 12.51 5.99
C SER A 75 -5.56 12.77 6.50
N TRP A 76 -6.10 13.93 6.20
CA TRP A 76 -7.48 14.26 6.49
C TRP A 76 -8.33 14.02 5.24
N ILE A 77 -9.33 13.16 5.36
CA ILE A 77 -10.26 12.80 4.28
C ILE A 77 -11.61 13.37 4.64
N GLN A 78 -12.15 14.19 3.75
CA GLN A 78 -13.48 14.79 3.89
C GLN A 78 -14.34 14.41 2.70
N PRO A 79 -15.34 13.53 2.87
CA PRO A 79 -16.35 13.28 1.85
C PRO A 79 -17.20 14.54 1.62
N MET A 80 -17.53 14.82 0.36
CA MET A 80 -18.43 15.91 0.00
C MET A 80 -19.85 15.59 0.42
N GLY A 81 -20.55 16.59 0.99
CA GLY A 81 -21.89 16.42 1.51
C GLY A 81 -21.98 15.76 2.88
N ALA A 82 -20.87 15.22 3.40
CA ALA A 82 -20.78 14.71 4.76
C ALA A 82 -20.67 15.85 5.78
N LYS A 83 -21.08 15.59 7.01
CA LYS A 83 -20.84 16.53 8.14
C LYS A 83 -19.34 16.60 8.43
N LYS A 84 -18.92 17.67 9.11
CA LYS A 84 -17.50 17.90 9.45
C LYS A 84 -16.91 16.80 10.34
N ASP A 85 -17.71 16.20 11.18
CA ASP A 85 -17.34 15.11 12.09
C ASP A 85 -17.37 13.71 11.43
N GLU A 86 -17.84 13.63 10.21
CA GLU A 86 -17.83 12.38 9.41
C GLU A 86 -16.56 12.25 8.55
N GLY A 87 -15.67 13.24 8.57
CA GLY A 87 -14.32 13.14 8.03
C GLY A 87 -13.44 12.20 8.86
N SER A 88 -12.42 11.63 8.24
CA SER A 88 -11.42 10.81 8.93
C SER A 88 -10.05 11.48 8.92
N LEU A 89 -9.29 11.29 10.02
CA LEU A 89 -7.91 11.71 10.14
C LEU A 89 -7.04 10.49 10.44
N ASP A 90 -6.08 10.23 9.57
CA ASP A 90 -5.09 9.16 9.72
C ASP A 90 -3.70 9.78 9.89
N LEU A 91 -3.08 9.58 11.06
CA LEU A 91 -1.81 10.21 11.41
C LEU A 91 -0.64 9.48 10.76
N THR A 92 0.36 10.25 10.32
CA THR A 92 1.65 9.74 9.86
C THR A 92 2.75 10.10 10.85
N ALA A 93 3.64 9.14 11.12
CA ALA A 93 4.86 9.33 11.89
C ALA A 93 5.84 8.22 11.49
N TYR A 94 6.90 8.56 10.81
CA TYR A 94 7.81 7.56 10.28
C TYR A 94 9.25 8.05 10.15
N TYR A 95 10.14 7.07 10.15
CA TYR A 95 11.52 7.24 9.71
C TYR A 95 11.62 6.80 8.25
N HIS A 96 12.36 7.56 7.46
CA HIS A 96 12.69 7.26 6.06
C HIS A 96 14.19 7.31 5.82
N TYR A 97 14.70 6.29 5.14
CA TYR A 97 16.05 6.25 4.63
C TYR A 97 16.03 6.17 3.11
N GLU A 98 16.90 6.96 2.46
CA GLU A 98 17.02 6.97 1.02
C GLU A 98 18.48 7.01 0.58
N SER A 99 18.83 6.11 -0.32
CA SER A 99 20.10 6.07 -1.04
C SER A 99 19.84 5.83 -2.54
N PRO A 100 20.82 5.93 -3.42
CA PRO A 100 20.60 5.74 -4.87
C PRO A 100 19.96 4.41 -5.26
N LYS A 101 20.12 3.36 -4.45
CA LYS A 101 19.61 2.02 -4.75
C LYS A 101 18.64 1.47 -3.72
N PHE A 102 18.63 2.01 -2.51
CA PHE A 102 17.80 1.47 -1.42
C PHE A 102 16.99 2.58 -0.79
N LYS A 103 15.69 2.30 -0.58
CA LYS A 103 14.79 3.11 0.23
C LYS A 103 14.16 2.23 1.30
N MET A 104 13.88 2.81 2.44
CA MET A 104 13.24 2.14 3.56
C MET A 104 12.38 3.13 4.30
N SER A 105 11.18 2.72 4.70
CA SER A 105 10.32 3.48 5.61
C SER A 105 9.87 2.58 6.75
N PHE A 106 9.76 3.14 7.95
CA PHE A 106 9.30 2.44 9.14
C PHE A 106 8.41 3.36 9.99
N GLY A 107 7.20 2.91 10.30
CA GLY A 107 6.18 3.67 11.02
C GLY A 107 4.87 3.72 10.27
N SER A 108 4.16 4.85 10.35
CA SER A 108 2.97 5.12 9.54
C SER A 108 3.31 6.16 8.48
N PHE A 109 3.31 5.76 7.21
CA PHE A 109 3.78 6.55 6.06
C PHE A 109 2.83 6.42 4.87
N ALA A 110 2.86 7.42 3.98
CA ALA A 110 1.98 7.47 2.83
C ALA A 110 2.21 6.30 1.86
N ARG A 111 1.12 5.68 1.40
CA ARG A 111 1.12 4.60 0.40
C ARG A 111 1.68 5.03 -0.96
N THR A 112 1.73 6.32 -1.23
CA THR A 112 2.39 6.91 -2.42
C THR A 112 3.91 6.70 -2.46
N GLN A 113 4.53 6.24 -1.36
CA GLN A 113 5.94 5.85 -1.35
C GLN A 113 6.22 4.52 -2.06
N LEU A 114 5.20 3.71 -2.36
CA LEU A 114 5.35 2.49 -3.14
C LEU A 114 5.81 2.81 -4.56
N ILE A 115 6.64 1.94 -5.14
CA ILE A 115 7.14 2.11 -6.52
C ILE A 115 6.00 1.93 -7.51
N GLU A 116 5.18 0.90 -7.30
CA GLU A 116 3.97 0.65 -8.11
C GLU A 116 2.80 0.26 -7.19
N THR A 117 1.61 0.70 -7.55
CA THR A 117 0.38 0.22 -6.91
C THR A 117 0.09 -1.19 -7.37
N LEU A 118 -0.42 -2.01 -6.46
CA LEU A 118 -0.89 -3.35 -6.83
C LEU A 118 -2.03 -3.25 -7.86
N PRO A 119 -2.14 -4.22 -8.78
CA PRO A 119 -3.31 -4.36 -9.64
C PRO A 119 -4.61 -4.38 -8.84
N ALA A 120 -5.69 -3.81 -9.39
CA ALA A 120 -6.99 -3.69 -8.72
C ALA A 120 -7.59 -5.05 -8.29
N PHE A 121 -7.24 -6.14 -8.98
CA PHE A 121 -7.65 -7.49 -8.60
C PHE A 121 -6.87 -8.06 -7.39
N LEU A 122 -5.76 -7.44 -6.97
CA LEU A 122 -5.01 -7.79 -5.77
C LEU A 122 -5.27 -6.83 -4.61
N GLN A 123 -5.68 -5.62 -4.89
CA GLN A 123 -5.96 -4.59 -3.90
C GLN A 123 -7.10 -3.70 -4.38
N TYR A 124 -8.13 -3.52 -3.56
CA TYR A 124 -9.24 -2.64 -3.89
C TYR A 124 -8.79 -1.19 -4.03
N ASP A 125 -9.22 -0.50 -5.08
CA ASP A 125 -8.89 0.90 -5.34
C ASP A 125 -9.32 1.83 -4.19
N SER A 126 -10.47 1.53 -3.56
CA SER A 126 -10.94 2.29 -2.40
C SER A 126 -9.95 2.29 -1.22
N LEU A 127 -9.07 1.29 -1.12
CA LEU A 127 -8.05 1.26 -0.09
C LEU A 127 -7.08 2.44 -0.22
N THR A 128 -6.72 2.84 -1.44
CA THR A 128 -5.82 3.97 -1.70
C THR A 128 -6.43 5.32 -1.31
N ILE A 129 -7.76 5.40 -1.32
CA ILE A 129 -8.52 6.59 -0.94
C ILE A 129 -8.72 6.65 0.57
N PHE A 130 -9.31 5.59 1.16
CA PHE A 130 -9.75 5.58 2.55
C PHE A 130 -8.68 5.12 3.55
N ARG A 131 -7.60 4.48 3.05
CA ARG A 131 -6.42 4.08 3.83
C ARG A 131 -5.15 4.50 3.11
N PRO A 132 -4.89 5.82 3.03
CA PRO A 132 -3.78 6.36 2.25
C PRO A 132 -2.42 6.01 2.83
N ASN A 133 -2.37 5.54 4.09
CA ASN A 133 -1.14 5.24 4.78
C ASN A 133 -0.93 3.73 4.96
N ILE A 134 0.33 3.33 5.03
CA ILE A 134 0.81 2.01 5.44
C ILE A 134 1.35 2.16 6.86
N THR A 135 0.93 1.26 7.76
CA THR A 135 1.47 1.21 9.12
C THR A 135 2.36 -0.02 9.25
N GLY A 136 3.68 0.16 9.23
CA GLY A 136 4.61 -0.96 9.26
C GLY A 136 6.00 -0.64 8.74
N ALA A 137 6.47 -1.42 7.78
CA ALA A 137 7.79 -1.26 7.20
C ALA A 137 7.74 -1.46 5.68
N LEU A 138 8.57 -0.72 4.98
CA LEU A 138 8.77 -0.78 3.53
C LEU A 138 10.27 -0.86 3.24
N PHE A 139 10.66 -1.77 2.34
CA PHE A 139 12.02 -1.91 1.83
C PHE A 139 11.96 -1.95 0.31
N GLN A 140 12.79 -1.13 -0.33
CA GLN A 140 12.86 -1.02 -1.79
C GLN A 140 14.30 -1.12 -2.26
N TYR A 141 14.51 -1.88 -3.31
CA TYR A 141 15.73 -1.89 -4.10
C TYR A 141 15.42 -1.38 -5.50
N ILE A 142 16.16 -0.37 -5.96
CA ILE A 142 16.00 0.25 -7.26
C ILE A 142 17.29 0.06 -8.05
N GLY A 143 17.27 -0.87 -8.98
CA GLY A 143 18.39 -1.17 -9.88
C GLY A 143 18.25 -0.46 -11.23
N HIS A 144 19.30 -0.55 -12.03
CA HIS A 144 19.32 0.07 -13.37
C HIS A 144 18.25 -0.53 -14.34
N LYS A 145 17.90 -1.80 -14.15
CA LYS A 145 16.98 -2.53 -15.05
C LYS A 145 15.73 -3.06 -14.36
N GLY A 146 15.44 -2.57 -13.16
CA GLY A 146 14.27 -3.04 -12.44
C GLY A 146 14.32 -2.70 -10.97
N TYR A 147 13.29 -3.13 -10.26
CA TYR A 147 13.13 -2.88 -8.83
C TYR A 147 12.64 -4.14 -8.12
N GLY A 148 12.80 -4.17 -6.81
CA GLY A 148 12.14 -5.08 -5.90
C GLY A 148 11.66 -4.31 -4.68
N GLU A 149 10.48 -4.65 -4.22
CA GLU A 149 9.81 -4.00 -3.10
C GLU A 149 9.16 -5.04 -2.20
N ILE A 150 9.27 -4.83 -0.89
CA ILE A 150 8.52 -5.62 0.09
C ILE A 150 8.04 -4.68 1.19
N TYR A 151 6.76 -4.83 1.57
CA TYR A 151 6.22 -4.11 2.71
C TYR A 151 5.28 -4.96 3.55
N ILE A 152 5.14 -4.57 4.82
CA ILE A 152 4.11 -5.03 5.73
C ILE A 152 3.22 -3.85 6.11
N ASP A 153 1.91 -4.05 6.03
CA ASP A 153 0.89 -3.10 6.45
C ASP A 153 0.05 -3.73 7.57
N TRP A 154 0.28 -3.25 8.81
CA TRP A 154 -0.42 -3.74 9.99
C TRP A 154 -1.73 -2.99 10.17
N ARG A 155 -2.79 -3.58 9.68
CA ARG A 155 -4.09 -2.93 9.55
C ARG A 155 -4.91 -2.91 10.83
N GLN A 156 -4.72 -3.93 11.69
CA GLN A 156 -5.50 -4.04 12.92
C GLN A 156 -4.76 -4.81 14.01
N MET A 157 -4.67 -4.21 15.20
CA MET A 157 -4.15 -4.88 16.38
C MET A 157 -5.22 -5.78 17.01
N GLN A 158 -4.81 -6.96 17.46
CA GLN A 158 -5.67 -7.89 18.18
C GLN A 158 -6.15 -7.29 19.51
N THR A 159 -7.45 -7.36 19.75
CA THR A 159 -8.08 -7.02 21.02
C THR A 159 -9.03 -8.15 21.46
N GLU A 160 -9.77 -7.95 22.55
CA GLU A 160 -10.81 -8.90 22.95
C GLU A 160 -11.87 -9.13 21.88
N LYS A 161 -12.24 -8.08 21.15
CA LYS A 161 -13.30 -8.11 20.12
C LYS A 161 -12.78 -7.99 18.69
N ARG A 162 -11.61 -7.37 18.49
CA ARG A 162 -11.04 -7.18 17.15
C ARG A 162 -10.03 -8.28 16.83
N ARG A 163 -10.03 -8.71 15.60
CA ARG A 163 -9.07 -9.67 15.04
C ARG A 163 -7.75 -8.95 14.75
N GLU A 164 -6.63 -9.66 14.79
CA GLU A 164 -5.39 -9.16 14.23
C GLU A 164 -5.42 -9.26 12.71
N ALA A 165 -4.97 -8.22 12.04
CA ALA A 165 -4.93 -8.20 10.58
C ALA A 165 -3.69 -7.45 10.06
N PHE A 166 -2.93 -8.10 9.21
CA PHE A 166 -1.85 -7.47 8.46
C PHE A 166 -1.72 -8.09 7.07
N ILE A 167 -1.09 -7.36 6.17
CA ILE A 167 -0.75 -7.82 4.83
C ILE A 167 0.75 -7.69 4.61
N ILE A 168 1.36 -8.70 4.00
CA ILE A 168 2.72 -8.62 3.49
C ILE A 168 2.64 -8.67 1.97
N VAL A 169 3.30 -7.73 1.33
CA VAL A 169 3.34 -7.63 -0.12
C VAL A 169 4.78 -7.62 -0.59
N GLY A 170 5.09 -8.45 -1.55
CA GLY A 170 6.31 -8.40 -2.33
C GLY A 170 5.99 -8.11 -3.78
N SER A 171 6.68 -7.17 -4.39
CA SER A 171 6.55 -6.86 -5.82
C SER A 171 7.91 -6.61 -6.44
N GLY A 172 8.00 -6.80 -7.74
CA GLY A 172 9.22 -6.50 -8.47
C GLY A 172 9.07 -6.67 -9.96
N ARG A 173 9.91 -5.93 -10.68
CA ARG A 173 9.97 -5.99 -12.14
C ARG A 173 11.39 -5.84 -12.63
N TRP A 174 11.76 -6.66 -13.61
CA TRP A 174 13.00 -6.57 -14.35
C TRP A 174 12.70 -6.26 -15.82
N GLN A 175 13.29 -5.21 -16.35
CA GLN A 175 13.04 -4.68 -17.70
C GLN A 175 14.36 -4.33 -18.40
N PRO A 176 15.02 -5.30 -19.06
CA PRO A 176 16.29 -5.07 -19.76
C PRO A 176 16.13 -4.32 -21.10
N GLY A 177 14.92 -4.21 -21.62
CA GLY A 177 14.62 -3.60 -22.90
C GLY A 177 13.13 -3.40 -23.11
N ILE A 178 12.62 -3.88 -24.23
CA ILE A 178 11.16 -3.85 -24.51
C ILE A 178 10.41 -4.93 -23.73
N PHE A 179 11.07 -6.04 -23.43
CA PHE A 179 10.51 -7.11 -22.63
C PHE A 179 10.68 -6.78 -21.15
N TYR A 180 9.70 -7.15 -20.34
CA TYR A 180 9.82 -7.16 -18.89
C TYR A 180 9.19 -8.42 -18.31
N ALA A 181 9.68 -8.80 -17.15
CA ALA A 181 9.10 -9.85 -16.33
C ALA A 181 9.04 -9.35 -14.89
N GLY A 182 8.00 -9.73 -14.19
CA GLY A 182 7.81 -9.32 -12.81
C GLY A 182 6.82 -10.22 -12.09
N GLY A 183 6.45 -9.79 -10.91
CA GLY A 183 5.44 -10.48 -10.13
C GLY A 183 5.08 -9.77 -8.85
N ASN A 184 3.94 -10.18 -8.31
CA ASN A 184 3.43 -9.76 -7.04
C ASN A 184 3.16 -11.00 -6.17
N ILE A 185 3.47 -10.89 -4.88
CA ILE A 185 3.10 -11.86 -3.85
C ILE A 185 2.36 -11.06 -2.78
N VAL A 186 1.15 -11.48 -2.46
CA VAL A 186 0.33 -10.86 -1.43
C VAL A 186 -0.01 -11.94 -0.42
N MET A 187 0.40 -11.77 0.82
CA MET A 187 0.02 -12.62 1.94
C MET A 187 -0.83 -11.81 2.90
N ASN A 188 -2.03 -12.27 3.14
CA ASN A 188 -2.99 -11.62 3.99
C ASN A 188 -3.25 -12.47 5.23
N HIS A 189 -3.00 -11.90 6.39
CA HIS A 189 -3.19 -12.57 7.67
C HIS A 189 -4.39 -12.00 8.40
N LEU A 190 -5.30 -12.89 8.80
CA LEU A 190 -6.42 -12.58 9.64
C LEU A 190 -6.51 -13.59 10.78
N ALA A 191 -6.04 -13.18 11.97
CA ALA A 191 -6.10 -14.00 13.18
C ALA A 191 -7.50 -13.98 13.81
N ARG A 192 -7.66 -14.70 14.92
CA ARG A 192 -8.84 -14.63 15.77
C ARG A 192 -8.74 -13.44 16.72
N SER A 193 -9.87 -12.94 17.22
CA SER A 193 -9.89 -12.07 18.41
C SER A 193 -9.50 -12.84 19.66
N LYS A 194 -9.11 -12.18 20.75
CA LYS A 194 -8.80 -12.85 22.02
C LYS A 194 -10.03 -13.63 22.55
N ASN A 195 -11.20 -13.00 22.49
CA ASN A 195 -12.49 -13.61 22.85
C ASN A 195 -13.25 -13.98 21.55
N ALA A 196 -12.71 -14.99 20.84
CA ALA A 196 -13.28 -15.41 19.57
C ALA A 196 -14.68 -15.98 19.76
N THR A 197 -15.63 -15.51 18.94
CA THR A 197 -16.98 -16.10 18.87
C THR A 197 -16.94 -17.43 18.13
N GLU A 198 -17.97 -18.26 18.36
CA GLU A 198 -18.15 -19.52 17.63
C GLU A 198 -18.11 -19.27 16.11
N GLY A 199 -17.42 -20.12 15.37
CA GLY A 199 -17.21 -19.99 13.93
C GLY A 199 -16.06 -19.04 13.53
N GLN A 200 -15.50 -18.23 14.42
CA GLN A 200 -14.35 -17.39 14.09
C GLN A 200 -13.07 -18.23 14.04
N SER A 201 -12.40 -18.24 12.91
CA SER A 201 -11.13 -18.96 12.71
C SER A 201 -10.07 -18.10 12.05
N VAL A 202 -8.83 -18.53 12.10
CA VAL A 202 -7.73 -17.93 11.33
C VAL A 202 -7.95 -18.22 9.85
N THR A 203 -7.78 -17.19 9.03
CA THR A 203 -7.82 -17.30 7.58
C THR A 203 -6.40 -17.12 7.04
N ASP A 204 -5.96 -18.10 6.27
CA ASP A 204 -4.73 -18.03 5.46
C ASP A 204 -5.14 -17.64 4.04
N ASP A 205 -4.50 -16.62 3.50
CA ASP A 205 -4.76 -16.14 2.14
C ASP A 205 -3.44 -15.62 1.56
N MET A 206 -3.01 -16.25 0.48
CA MET A 206 -1.82 -15.84 -0.25
C MET A 206 -2.13 -15.86 -1.75
N VAL A 207 -1.71 -14.81 -2.44
CA VAL A 207 -1.83 -14.70 -3.89
C VAL A 207 -0.45 -14.51 -4.50
N VAL A 208 -0.18 -15.25 -5.56
CA VAL A 208 1.04 -15.14 -6.37
C VAL A 208 0.65 -14.79 -7.79
N HIS A 209 1.23 -13.73 -8.33
CA HIS A 209 0.94 -13.23 -9.66
C HIS A 209 2.22 -12.93 -10.45
N PRO A 210 2.91 -13.94 -11.03
CA PRO A 210 3.96 -13.71 -12.00
C PRO A 210 3.38 -13.18 -13.32
N TYR A 211 4.10 -12.28 -13.99
CA TYR A 211 3.71 -11.73 -15.28
C TYR A 211 4.91 -11.46 -16.19
N VAL A 212 4.64 -11.41 -17.48
CA VAL A 212 5.58 -10.98 -18.52
C VAL A 212 4.89 -9.95 -19.41
N GLY A 213 5.64 -9.03 -19.98
CA GLY A 213 5.05 -7.99 -20.79
C GLY A 213 6.02 -7.31 -21.75
N LEU A 214 5.45 -6.37 -22.50
CA LEU A 214 6.11 -5.55 -23.50
C LEU A 214 5.89 -4.07 -23.18
N ASN A 215 6.95 -3.30 -23.17
CA ASN A 215 6.90 -1.85 -23.17
C ASN A 215 7.07 -1.35 -24.60
N LEU A 216 5.98 -0.93 -25.21
CA LEU A 216 5.90 -0.51 -26.61
C LEU A 216 5.96 1.01 -26.79
N THR A 217 6.12 1.77 -25.70
CA THR A 217 6.09 3.25 -25.67
C THR A 217 6.94 3.88 -26.77
N ARG A 218 8.15 3.37 -26.99
CA ARG A 218 9.07 3.91 -28.01
C ARG A 218 8.64 3.72 -29.46
N PHE A 219 7.64 2.88 -29.72
CA PHE A 219 7.17 2.55 -31.09
C PHE A 219 5.87 3.27 -31.43
N VAL A 220 5.22 3.92 -30.48
CA VAL A 220 3.90 4.50 -30.66
C VAL A 220 3.90 5.94 -30.22
N SER A 221 4.29 6.83 -31.14
CA SER A 221 4.07 8.27 -30.98
C SER A 221 2.60 8.58 -31.32
N PRO A 222 1.87 9.36 -30.52
CA PRO A 222 2.27 10.29 -29.47
C PRO A 222 2.03 9.82 -28.01
N LEU A 223 1.99 8.52 -27.75
CA LEU A 223 1.74 7.99 -26.42
C LEU A 223 2.96 8.20 -25.48
N ASP A 224 2.69 8.63 -24.25
CA ASP A 224 3.69 8.74 -23.20
C ASP A 224 4.01 7.37 -22.59
N SER A 225 3.04 6.43 -22.62
CA SER A 225 3.20 5.05 -22.20
C SER A 225 2.30 4.11 -23.00
N LEU A 226 2.84 2.97 -23.39
CA LEU A 226 2.08 1.82 -23.89
C LEU A 226 2.72 0.53 -23.41
N THR A 227 2.02 -0.18 -22.53
CA THR A 227 2.46 -1.49 -22.02
C THR A 227 1.36 -2.53 -22.16
N ILE A 228 1.76 -3.75 -22.45
CA ILE A 228 0.86 -4.91 -22.50
C ILE A 228 1.52 -6.01 -21.70
N GLN A 229 0.76 -6.68 -20.83
CA GLN A 229 1.27 -7.80 -20.05
C GLN A 229 0.26 -8.94 -19.96
N CYS A 230 0.79 -10.15 -19.77
CA CYS A 230 0.04 -11.34 -19.42
C CYS A 230 0.61 -11.92 -18.13
N GLY A 231 -0.26 -12.39 -17.25
CA GLY A 231 0.13 -12.97 -15.97
C GLY A 231 -0.69 -14.21 -15.65
N TYR A 232 -0.19 -14.94 -14.67
CA TYR A 232 -0.87 -16.08 -14.06
C TYR A 232 -1.17 -15.74 -12.60
N LEU A 233 -2.41 -15.92 -12.18
CA LEU A 233 -2.85 -15.65 -10.83
C LEU A 233 -3.18 -16.97 -10.14
N LEU A 234 -2.54 -17.21 -9.00
CA LEU A 234 -2.78 -18.36 -8.12
C LEU A 234 -3.08 -17.85 -6.71
N SER A 235 -4.24 -18.19 -6.18
CA SER A 235 -4.56 -18.00 -4.77
C SER A 235 -4.40 -19.31 -4.00
N LEU A 236 -3.96 -19.20 -2.76
CA LEU A 236 -3.87 -20.27 -1.78
C LEU A 236 -4.67 -19.83 -0.55
N GLU A 237 -5.87 -20.33 -0.40
CA GLU A 237 -6.85 -19.83 0.55
C GLU A 237 -7.35 -20.94 1.46
N ARG A 238 -7.42 -20.66 2.75
CA ARG A 238 -7.94 -21.61 3.75
C ARG A 238 -8.55 -20.87 4.93
N ASN A 239 -9.74 -21.29 5.30
CA ASN A 239 -10.27 -21.08 6.64
C ASN A 239 -9.86 -22.26 7.52
N ARG A 240 -9.03 -22.03 8.55
CA ARG A 240 -8.50 -23.13 9.39
C ARG A 240 -9.57 -23.86 10.18
N GLY A 241 -10.74 -23.25 10.42
CA GLY A 241 -11.89 -23.91 11.05
C GLY A 241 -12.55 -24.95 10.14
N ILE A 242 -12.52 -24.75 8.84
CA ILE A 242 -13.04 -25.69 7.83
C ILE A 242 -11.95 -26.68 7.41
N GLY A 243 -10.68 -26.26 7.38
CA GLY A 243 -9.52 -27.08 7.08
C GLY A 243 -9.23 -27.31 5.61
N THR A 244 -10.17 -27.04 4.71
CA THR A 244 -10.00 -27.28 3.26
C THR A 244 -9.24 -26.12 2.61
N TRP A 245 -8.28 -26.45 1.75
CA TRP A 245 -7.59 -25.49 0.90
C TRP A 245 -8.35 -25.26 -0.41
N HIS A 246 -8.43 -24.02 -0.81
CA HIS A 246 -8.87 -23.60 -2.15
C HIS A 246 -7.70 -23.04 -2.93
N HIS A 247 -7.62 -23.39 -4.21
CA HIS A 247 -6.55 -23.00 -5.12
C HIS A 247 -7.13 -22.39 -6.39
N PRO A 248 -7.91 -21.30 -6.29
CA PRO A 248 -8.40 -20.66 -7.49
C PRO A 248 -7.23 -20.10 -8.28
N GLN A 249 -7.28 -20.26 -9.59
CA GLN A 249 -6.23 -19.86 -10.50
C GLN A 249 -6.83 -19.31 -11.79
N GLY A 250 -6.08 -18.46 -12.47
CA GLY A 250 -6.52 -17.84 -13.71
C GLY A 250 -5.41 -17.12 -14.44
N ILE A 251 -5.78 -16.59 -15.59
CA ILE A 251 -4.90 -15.80 -16.45
C ILE A 251 -5.36 -14.35 -16.40
N THR A 252 -4.40 -13.44 -16.32
CA THR A 252 -4.63 -11.99 -16.42
C THR A 252 -4.03 -11.47 -17.72
N ALA A 253 -4.64 -10.46 -18.30
CA ALA A 253 -4.04 -9.64 -19.34
C ALA A 253 -4.32 -8.16 -19.00
N GLU A 254 -3.31 -7.33 -19.09
CA GLU A 254 -3.44 -5.90 -18.83
C GLU A 254 -2.83 -5.09 -19.98
N MET A 255 -3.47 -3.98 -20.29
CA MET A 255 -2.97 -2.95 -21.20
C MET A 255 -3.05 -1.60 -20.49
N LEU A 256 -1.96 -0.87 -20.52
CA LEU A 256 -1.90 0.53 -20.09
C LEU A 256 -1.48 1.39 -21.30
N ALA A 257 -2.29 2.41 -21.59
CA ALA A 257 -1.98 3.43 -22.58
C ALA A 257 -2.14 4.81 -21.93
N GLU A 258 -1.13 5.66 -22.04
CA GLU A 258 -1.14 7.01 -21.49
C GLU A 258 -0.81 8.02 -22.56
N TRP A 259 -1.53 9.13 -22.55
CA TRP A 259 -1.31 10.27 -23.42
C TRP A 259 -1.57 11.55 -22.63
N ARG A 260 -0.51 12.32 -22.36
CA ARG A 260 -0.55 13.53 -21.54
C ARG A 260 -1.16 13.25 -20.16
N PHE A 261 -2.37 13.77 -19.92
CA PHE A 261 -3.11 13.63 -18.65
C PHE A 261 -4.24 12.59 -18.72
N ILE A 262 -4.31 11.83 -19.81
CA ILE A 262 -5.32 10.77 -19.98
C ILE A 262 -4.63 9.42 -19.95
N GLY A 263 -5.09 8.54 -19.08
CA GLY A 263 -4.64 7.14 -19.00
C GLY A 263 -5.81 6.18 -19.19
N LEU A 264 -5.59 5.13 -19.96
CA LEU A 264 -6.51 3.99 -20.10
C LEU A 264 -5.81 2.74 -19.60
N LYS A 265 -6.32 2.16 -18.52
CA LYS A 265 -5.90 0.85 -18.04
C LYS A 265 -7.05 -0.14 -18.25
N ASN A 266 -6.77 -1.21 -18.98
CA ASN A 266 -7.73 -2.30 -19.20
C ASN A 266 -7.16 -3.57 -18.61
N THR A 267 -7.96 -4.27 -17.78
CA THR A 267 -7.59 -5.52 -17.15
C THR A 267 -8.61 -6.60 -17.51
N PHE A 268 -8.15 -7.70 -18.00
CA PHE A 268 -8.92 -8.90 -18.29
C PHE A 268 -8.50 -10.03 -17.35
N TYR A 269 -9.47 -10.77 -16.84
CA TYR A 269 -9.24 -11.96 -16.01
C TYR A 269 -10.13 -13.09 -16.49
N ALA A 270 -9.54 -14.28 -16.62
CA ALA A 270 -10.27 -15.53 -16.89
C ALA A 270 -9.75 -16.63 -15.96
N GLY A 271 -10.63 -17.15 -15.11
CA GLY A 271 -10.25 -18.18 -14.14
C GLY A 271 -11.31 -18.43 -13.08
N GLY A 272 -10.91 -19.08 -12.00
CA GLY A 272 -11.75 -19.36 -10.83
C GLY A 272 -11.98 -18.11 -9.97
N ASN A 273 -12.96 -18.17 -9.07
CA ASN A 273 -13.19 -17.13 -8.08
C ASN A 273 -11.97 -17.01 -7.18
N GLN A 274 -11.35 -15.83 -7.17
CA GLN A 274 -10.21 -15.52 -6.31
C GLN A 274 -10.69 -15.08 -4.94
N GLN A 275 -9.94 -15.47 -3.89
CA GLN A 275 -10.14 -15.04 -2.51
C GLN A 275 -11.56 -15.29 -1.96
N PRO A 276 -12.13 -16.51 -2.09
CA PRO A 276 -13.51 -16.78 -1.66
C PRO A 276 -13.72 -16.61 -0.16
N PHE A 277 -12.66 -16.70 0.66
CA PHE A 277 -12.71 -16.54 2.11
C PHE A 277 -12.10 -15.22 2.59
N TYR A 278 -11.73 -14.35 1.67
CA TYR A 278 -11.13 -13.08 2.03
C TYR A 278 -12.16 -12.18 2.71
N PRO A 279 -12.12 -12.02 4.03
CA PRO A 279 -13.00 -11.05 4.65
C PRO A 279 -12.50 -9.67 4.28
N GLN A 280 -13.38 -8.83 3.81
CA GLN A 280 -13.11 -7.40 3.65
C GLN A 280 -12.82 -6.83 5.03
N LEU A 281 -11.53 -6.79 5.36
CA LEU A 281 -11.09 -6.20 6.58
C LEU A 281 -10.96 -4.71 6.39
N GLY A 282 -11.89 -4.18 7.07
CA GLY A 282 -12.07 -2.81 7.29
C GLY A 282 -10.90 -2.00 7.74
#